data_abfd453bf0844fe7a75f5038760e14d8
#
_entry.id   abfd453bf0844fe7a75f5038760e14d8
#
_cell.length_a   1.000
_cell.length_b   1.000
_cell.length_c   1.000
_cell.angle_alpha   90.00
_cell.angle_beta   90.00
_cell.angle_gamma   90.00
#
_symmetry.space_group_name_H-M   'P 1'
#
loop_
_entity.id
_entity.type
_entity.pdbx_description
1 polymer ?
#
loop_
_entity_poly.entity_id
_entity_poly.type
_entity_poly.pdbx_seq_one_letter_code
_entity_poly.pdbx_strand_id
1 'polypeptide(L)'
;MLDLLLTKPDEIALILCDRLRKERINKQMTQSELAKRAGIGVNTLSNLESGKNTGFENIIRVAMALGRTDELEALFKPKLESLDDLRRYESTLTRKRIRNKSLKND
;
A
#
# COMPACT_ATOMS: atom_id res chain seq x y z
N MET A 1 3.19 -19.92 10.36
CA MET A 1 2.39 -18.72 10.04
C MET A 1 2.87 -17.54 10.86
N LEU A 2 3.11 -16.41 10.21
CA LEU A 2 3.55 -15.21 10.92
C LEU A 2 2.39 -14.56 11.67
N ASP A 3 2.61 -14.28 12.95
CA ASP A 3 1.64 -13.53 13.73
C ASP A 3 2.09 -12.06 13.78
N LEU A 4 1.53 -11.25 12.88
CA LEU A 4 1.89 -9.85 12.77
C LEU A 4 1.50 -9.03 14.00
N LEU A 5 0.58 -9.53 14.84
CA LEU A 5 0.21 -8.83 16.07
C LEU A 5 1.36 -8.76 17.06
N LEU A 6 2.26 -9.76 17.01
CA LEU A 6 3.42 -9.84 17.90
C LEU A 6 4.71 -9.36 17.23
N THR A 7 4.61 -8.87 16.01
CA THR A 7 5.76 -8.45 15.21
C THR A 7 5.91 -6.92 15.27
N LYS A 8 7.15 -6.45 15.36
CA LYS A 8 7.42 -5.01 15.40
C LYS A 8 7.17 -4.37 14.03
N PRO A 9 6.78 -3.08 13.99
CA PRO A 9 6.48 -2.41 12.72
C PRO A 9 7.61 -2.47 11.69
N ASP A 10 8.87 -2.33 12.11
CA ASP A 10 10.01 -2.39 11.19
C ASP A 10 10.20 -3.80 10.62
N GLU A 11 9.89 -4.82 11.40
CA GLU A 11 9.93 -6.21 10.94
C GLU A 11 8.79 -6.49 9.94
N ILE A 12 7.61 -5.93 10.19
CA ILE A 12 6.49 -6.05 9.26
C ILE A 12 6.85 -5.40 7.92
N ALA A 13 7.42 -4.21 7.97
CA ALA A 13 7.86 -3.51 6.75
C ALA A 13 8.85 -4.37 5.95
N LEU A 14 9.82 -4.96 6.65
CA LEU A 14 10.81 -5.83 6.01
C LEU A 14 10.16 -7.04 5.34
N ILE A 15 9.23 -7.68 6.04
CA ILE A 15 8.52 -8.86 5.51
C ILE A 15 7.72 -8.50 4.25
N LEU A 16 6.96 -7.41 4.30
CA LEU A 16 6.11 -7.01 3.18
C LEU A 16 6.94 -6.57 1.98
N CYS A 17 8.01 -5.83 2.22
CA CYS A 17 8.91 -5.40 1.14
C CYS A 17 9.65 -6.58 0.52
N ASP A 18 10.03 -7.58 1.33
CA ASP A 18 10.65 -8.80 0.81
C ASP A 18 9.68 -9.60 -0.06
N ARG A 19 8.39 -9.56 0.25
CA ARG A 19 7.38 -10.20 -0.61
C ARG A 19 7.33 -9.55 -1.99
N LEU A 20 7.45 -8.23 -2.05
CA LEU A 20 7.51 -7.51 -3.33
C LEU A 20 8.77 -7.88 -4.11
N ARG A 21 9.90 -7.99 -3.43
CA ARG A 21 11.15 -8.42 -4.03
C ARG A 21 11.03 -9.82 -4.62
N LYS A 22 10.46 -10.77 -3.87
CA LYS A 22 10.26 -12.14 -4.34
C LYS A 22 9.33 -12.21 -5.54
N GLU A 23 8.30 -11.38 -5.56
CA GLU A 23 7.39 -11.26 -6.71
C GLU A 23 8.15 -10.80 -7.94
N ARG A 24 9.01 -9.79 -7.80
CA ARG A 24 9.84 -9.32 -8.91
C ARG A 24 10.71 -10.45 -9.47
N ILE A 25 11.39 -11.16 -8.57
CA ILE A 25 12.28 -12.27 -8.96
C ILE A 25 11.48 -13.39 -9.65
N ASN A 26 10.31 -13.71 -9.10
CA ASN A 26 9.44 -14.72 -9.68
C ASN A 26 8.97 -14.34 -11.09
N LYS A 27 8.79 -13.06 -11.35
CA LYS A 27 8.44 -12.54 -12.68
C LYS A 27 9.66 -12.35 -13.58
N GLN A 28 10.83 -12.77 -13.13
CA GLN A 28 12.09 -12.71 -13.88
C GLN A 28 12.44 -11.28 -14.33
N MET A 29 12.18 -10.31 -13.46
CA MET A 29 12.50 -8.92 -13.70
C MET A 29 13.75 -8.50 -12.93
N THR A 30 14.60 -7.70 -13.56
CA THR A 30 15.69 -7.04 -12.86
C THR A 30 15.18 -5.86 -12.06
N GLN A 31 15.98 -5.38 -11.11
CA GLN A 31 15.64 -4.16 -10.38
C GLN A 31 15.48 -2.97 -11.34
N SER A 32 16.36 -2.88 -12.33
CA SER A 32 16.28 -1.80 -13.33
C SER A 32 14.96 -1.82 -14.10
N GLU A 33 14.51 -3.00 -14.51
CA GLU A 33 13.25 -3.14 -15.22
C GLU A 33 12.05 -2.74 -14.36
N LEU A 34 12.01 -3.23 -13.13
CA LEU A 34 10.89 -2.90 -12.24
C LEU A 34 10.91 -1.42 -11.86
N ALA A 35 12.08 -0.87 -11.54
CA ALA A 35 12.20 0.55 -11.20
C ALA A 35 11.69 1.43 -12.34
N LYS A 36 12.04 1.10 -13.57
CA LYS A 36 11.56 1.83 -14.74
C LYS A 36 10.06 1.77 -14.87
N ARG A 37 9.46 0.59 -14.71
CA ARG A 37 8.00 0.42 -14.79
C ARG A 37 7.28 1.15 -13.66
N ALA A 38 7.87 1.15 -12.48
CA ALA A 38 7.28 1.82 -11.32
C ALA A 38 7.50 3.34 -11.32
N GLY A 39 8.37 3.85 -12.20
CA GLY A 39 8.69 5.26 -12.26
C GLY A 39 9.52 5.75 -11.09
N ILE A 40 10.40 4.91 -10.56
CA ILE A 40 11.30 5.25 -9.45
C ILE A 40 12.74 4.92 -9.83
N GLY A 41 13.69 5.46 -9.07
CA GLY A 41 15.10 5.15 -9.26
C GLY A 41 15.46 3.73 -8.80
N VAL A 42 16.50 3.15 -9.40
CA VAL A 42 16.98 1.81 -9.03
C VAL A 42 17.40 1.76 -7.56
N ASN A 43 18.09 2.81 -7.09
CA ASN A 43 18.52 2.87 -5.69
C ASN A 43 17.32 2.94 -4.74
N THR A 44 16.28 3.66 -5.12
CA THR A 44 15.04 3.73 -4.34
C THR A 44 14.41 2.35 -4.25
N LEU A 45 14.33 1.61 -5.36
CA LEU A 45 13.79 0.25 -5.36
C LEU A 45 14.64 -0.69 -4.51
N SER A 46 15.96 -0.61 -4.64
CA SER A 46 16.88 -1.44 -3.84
C SER A 46 16.66 -1.20 -2.34
N ASN A 47 16.53 0.05 -1.93
CA ASN A 47 16.26 0.41 -0.55
C ASN A 47 14.91 -0.12 -0.09
N LEU A 48 13.89 0.01 -0.93
CA LEU A 48 12.55 -0.49 -0.65
C LEU A 48 12.57 -2.01 -0.43
N GLU A 49 13.20 -2.74 -1.33
CA GLU A 49 13.29 -4.21 -1.25
C GLU A 49 14.06 -4.68 -0.02
N SER A 50 14.94 -3.85 0.51
CA SER A 50 15.70 -4.13 1.72
C SER A 50 14.93 -3.76 3.00
N GLY A 51 13.73 -3.25 2.87
CA GLY A 51 12.92 -2.86 4.02
C GLY A 51 13.26 -1.51 4.60
N LYS A 52 14.07 -0.71 3.91
CA LYS A 52 14.39 0.65 4.34
C LYS A 52 13.20 1.57 4.07
N ASN A 53 13.06 2.60 4.89
CA ASN A 53 11.96 3.55 4.76
C ASN A 53 12.10 4.35 3.46
N THR A 54 11.19 4.12 2.52
CA THR A 54 11.19 4.79 1.22
C THR A 54 9.90 5.55 0.93
N GLY A 55 8.97 5.55 1.88
CA GLY A 55 7.67 6.18 1.71
C GLY A 55 6.63 5.27 1.09
N PHE A 56 5.39 5.53 1.46
CA PHE A 56 4.27 4.67 1.06
C PHE A 56 3.95 4.77 -0.43
N GLU A 57 4.10 5.96 -1.02
CA GLU A 57 3.84 6.13 -2.45
C GLU A 57 4.74 5.25 -3.31
N ASN A 58 6.00 5.10 -2.92
CA ASN A 58 6.93 4.22 -3.65
C ASN A 58 6.48 2.76 -3.58
N ILE A 59 5.97 2.34 -2.42
CA ILE A 59 5.42 0.99 -2.25
C ILE A 59 4.24 0.78 -3.18
N ILE A 60 3.35 1.77 -3.25
CA ILE A 60 2.20 1.74 -4.16
C ILE A 60 2.66 1.61 -5.60
N ARG A 61 3.63 2.42 -6.03
CA ARG A 61 4.15 2.39 -7.39
C ARG A 61 4.71 1.01 -7.76
N VAL A 62 5.47 0.41 -6.84
CA VAL A 62 6.05 -0.92 -7.06
C VAL A 62 4.95 -1.99 -7.13
N ALA A 63 3.99 -1.95 -6.21
CA ALA A 63 2.89 -2.91 -6.19
C ALA A 63 2.06 -2.83 -7.48
N MET A 64 1.79 -1.62 -7.97
CA MET A 64 1.06 -1.44 -9.23
C MET A 64 1.86 -1.99 -10.41
N ALA A 65 3.16 -1.73 -10.45
CA ALA A 65 4.03 -2.23 -11.52
C ALA A 65 4.10 -3.77 -11.53
N LEU A 66 3.90 -4.39 -10.36
CA LEU A 66 3.86 -5.86 -10.24
C LEU A 66 2.46 -6.44 -10.49
N GLY A 67 1.49 -5.61 -10.85
CA GLY A 67 0.14 -6.07 -11.13
C GLY A 67 -0.70 -6.36 -9.89
N ARG A 68 -0.36 -5.75 -8.75
CA ARG A 68 -1.04 -5.99 -7.47
C ARG A 68 -1.97 -4.85 -7.07
N THR A 69 -2.49 -4.11 -8.07
CA THR A 69 -3.39 -2.98 -7.82
C THR A 69 -4.66 -3.39 -7.08
N ASP A 70 -5.18 -4.60 -7.35
CA ASP A 70 -6.39 -5.10 -6.68
C ASP A 70 -6.22 -5.18 -5.17
N GLU A 71 -5.03 -5.55 -4.71
CA GLU A 71 -4.74 -5.62 -3.28
C GLU A 71 -4.70 -4.22 -2.65
N LEU A 72 -4.18 -3.25 -3.39
CA LEU A 72 -4.18 -1.85 -2.94
C LEU A 72 -5.61 -1.33 -2.80
N GLU A 73 -6.46 -1.66 -3.75
CA GLU A 73 -7.86 -1.24 -3.71
C GLU A 73 -8.60 -1.82 -2.50
N ALA A 74 -8.25 -3.03 -2.09
CA ALA A 74 -8.87 -3.70 -0.95
C ALA A 74 -8.24 -3.32 0.39
N LEU A 75 -7.06 -2.69 0.37
CA LEU A 75 -6.29 -2.43 1.58
C LEU A 75 -7.02 -1.48 2.53
N PHE A 76 -7.12 -1.89 3.78
CA PHE A 76 -7.74 -1.12 4.88
C PHE A 76 -9.19 -0.72 4.62
N LYS A 77 -9.89 -1.44 3.74
CA LYS A 77 -11.32 -1.21 3.57
C LYS A 77 -12.05 -1.42 4.90
N PRO A 78 -13.13 -0.68 5.11
CA PRO A 78 -13.92 -0.83 6.33
C PRO A 78 -14.41 -2.26 6.51
N LYS A 79 -14.32 -2.75 7.75
CA LYS A 79 -14.86 -4.06 8.15
C LYS A 79 -16.28 -3.81 8.66
N LEU A 80 -17.27 -3.90 7.78
CA LEU A 80 -18.65 -3.64 8.12
C LEU A 80 -19.32 -4.95 8.53
N GLU A 81 -19.31 -5.23 9.83
CA GLU A 81 -19.79 -6.50 10.39
C GLU A 81 -21.25 -6.43 10.85
N SER A 82 -21.84 -5.23 10.93
CA SER A 82 -23.20 -5.03 11.39
C SER A 82 -23.88 -3.89 10.65
N LEU A 83 -25.22 -3.82 10.78
CA LEU A 83 -25.97 -2.72 10.20
C LEU A 83 -25.60 -1.38 10.85
N ASP A 84 -25.28 -1.40 12.13
CA ASP A 84 -24.84 -0.19 12.83
C ASP A 84 -23.51 0.32 12.31
N ASP A 85 -22.57 -0.59 12.01
CA ASP A 85 -21.29 -0.23 11.40
C ASP A 85 -21.49 0.43 10.06
N LEU A 86 -22.40 -0.11 9.25
CA LEU A 86 -22.72 0.44 7.94
C LEU A 86 -23.29 1.85 8.05
N ARG A 87 -24.20 2.07 8.98
CA ARG A 87 -24.79 3.38 9.20
C ARG A 87 -23.76 4.41 9.64
N ARG A 88 -22.86 4.01 10.54
CA ARG A 88 -21.77 4.89 11.00
C ARG A 88 -20.83 5.25 9.87
N TYR A 89 -20.49 4.26 9.04
CA TYR A 89 -19.64 4.49 7.88
C TYR A 89 -20.26 5.46 6.89
N GLU A 90 -21.52 5.27 6.55
CA GLU A 90 -22.25 6.17 5.65
C GLU A 90 -22.28 7.60 6.19
N SER A 91 -22.52 7.76 7.49
CA SER A 91 -22.50 9.06 8.16
C SER A 91 -21.13 9.73 8.03
N THR A 92 -20.06 8.97 8.20
CA THR A 92 -18.69 9.47 8.06
C THR A 92 -18.41 9.95 6.64
N LEU A 93 -18.84 9.21 5.64
CA LEU A 93 -18.68 9.60 4.23
C LEU A 93 -19.42 10.90 3.93
N THR A 94 -20.62 11.05 4.44
CA THR A 94 -21.42 12.26 4.24
C THR A 94 -20.73 13.47 4.86
N ARG A 95 -20.22 13.35 6.08
CA ARG A 95 -19.48 14.43 6.74
C ARG A 95 -18.23 14.82 5.94
N LYS A 96 -17.48 13.85 5.47
CA LYS A 96 -16.27 14.10 4.70
C LYS A 96 -16.58 14.84 3.40
N ARG A 97 -17.64 14.46 2.72
CA ARG A 97 -18.05 15.11 1.48
C ARG A 97 -18.42 16.57 1.70
N ILE A 98 -19.16 16.86 2.74
CA ILE A 98 -19.54 18.23 3.11
C ILE A 98 -18.30 19.07 3.41
N ARG A 99 -17.37 18.54 4.19
CA ARG A 99 -16.12 19.20 4.55
C ARG A 99 -15.27 19.52 3.32
N ASN A 100 -15.07 18.56 2.43
CA ASN A 100 -14.31 18.71 1.21
C ASN A 100 -14.93 19.75 0.28
N LYS A 101 -16.26 19.78 0.19
CA LYS A 101 -16.97 20.76 -0.61
C LYS A 101 -16.79 22.18 -0.08
N SER A 102 -16.80 22.36 1.23
CA SER A 102 -16.53 23.66 1.86
C SER A 102 -15.13 24.16 1.54
N LEU A 103 -14.14 23.28 1.62
CA LEU A 103 -12.75 23.63 1.32
C LEU A 103 -12.55 24.05 -0.14
N LYS A 104 -13.30 23.46 -1.07
CA LYS A 104 -13.19 23.77 -2.49
C LYS A 104 -13.81 25.14 -2.84
N ASN A 105 -14.70 25.63 -2.03
CA ASN A 105 -15.41 26.89 -2.27
C ASN A 105 -14.69 28.11 -1.70
N ASP A 106 -13.58 27.92 -1.05
CA ASP A 106 -12.77 29.04 -0.48
C ASP A 106 -11.85 29.71 -1.49
#